data_4c7f11ae0c989bd385d167d5c1b5be2e
#
_entry.id   4c7f11ae0c989bd385d167d5c1b5be2e
#
_cell.length_a   1.000
_cell.length_b   1.000
_cell.length_c   1.000
_cell.angle_alpha   90.00
_cell.angle_beta   90.00
_cell.angle_gamma   90.00
#
_symmetry.space_group_name_H-M   'P 1'
#
loop_
_entity.id
_entity.type
_entity.pdbx_description
1 polymer ?
#
loop_
_entity_poly.entity_id
_entity_poly.type
_entity_poly.pdbx_seq_one_letter_code
_entity_poly.pdbx_strand_id
1 'polypeptide(L)' 'MNNYSKQREIILETFKYLNHPTVEQIYDKVHQDNPTISKSTVYRNLNVLLEN' A
#
# COMPACT_ATOMS: atom_id res chain seq x y z
N MET A 1 -5.95 18.51 -5.45
CA MET A 1 -5.07 17.39 -5.76
C MET A 1 -5.44 16.16 -4.94
N ASN A 2 -5.49 15.03 -5.57
CA ASN A 2 -5.97 13.81 -4.92
C ASN A 2 -4.81 12.97 -4.38
N ASN A 3 -4.60 13.02 -3.07
CA ASN A 3 -3.55 12.23 -2.43
C ASN A 3 -3.81 10.73 -2.51
N TYR A 4 -5.03 10.38 -2.79
CA TYR A 4 -5.48 8.99 -2.86
C TYR A 4 -4.76 8.22 -3.97
N SER A 5 -4.63 8.86 -5.14
CA SER A 5 -3.94 8.24 -6.28
C SER A 5 -2.47 8.00 -5.97
N LYS A 6 -1.86 8.96 -5.29
CA LYS A 6 -0.45 8.83 -4.94
C LYS A 6 -0.24 7.72 -3.91
N GLN A 7 -1.13 7.63 -2.94
CA GLN A 7 -1.03 6.56 -1.95
C GLN A 7 -1.19 5.19 -2.58
N ARG A 8 -2.14 5.07 -3.51
CA ARG A 8 -2.34 3.81 -4.23
C ARG A 8 -1.10 3.43 -5.03
N GLU A 9 -0.47 4.40 -5.67
CA GLU A 9 0.74 4.15 -6.45
C GLU A 9 1.88 3.66 -5.57
N ILE A 10 2.05 4.28 -4.40
CA ILE A 10 3.08 3.87 -3.45
C ILE A 10 2.85 2.43 -3.00
N ILE A 11 1.61 2.09 -2.69
CA ILE A 11 1.26 0.76 -2.23
C ILE A 11 1.49 -0.27 -3.34
N LEU A 12 1.10 0.07 -4.56
CA LEU A 12 1.27 -0.82 -5.69
C LEU A 12 2.75 -1.07 -5.98
N GLU A 13 3.56 -0.04 -5.92
CA GLU A 13 5.00 -0.19 -6.15
C GLU A 13 5.64 -1.04 -5.06
N THR A 14 5.21 -0.86 -3.83
CA THR A 14 5.71 -1.67 -2.73
C THR A 14 5.35 -3.13 -2.94
N PHE A 15 4.11 -3.38 -3.38
CA PHE A 15 3.66 -4.73 -3.68
C PHE A 15 4.54 -5.39 -4.74
N LYS A 16 4.88 -4.65 -5.78
CA LYS A 16 5.71 -5.17 -6.87
C LYS A 16 7.15 -5.39 -6.43
N TYR A 17 7.63 -4.53 -5.54
CA TYR A 17 9.00 -4.62 -5.07
C TYR A 17 9.23 -5.84 -4.20
N LEU A 18 8.27 -6.14 -3.34
CA LEU A 18 8.36 -7.28 -2.44
C LEU A 18 7.88 -8.54 -3.16
N ASN A 19 8.51 -9.65 -2.85
CA ASN A 19 8.17 -10.93 -3.47
C ASN A 19 7.18 -11.67 -2.58
N HIS A 20 5.94 -11.86 -3.07
CA HIS A 20 4.86 -12.55 -2.34
C HIS A 20 4.70 -12.02 -0.92
N PRO A 21 4.51 -10.72 -0.75
CA PRO A 21 4.43 -10.13 0.57
C PRO A 21 3.09 -10.38 1.24
N THR A 22 3.10 -10.42 2.57
CA THR A 22 1.86 -10.36 3.34
C THR A 22 1.41 -8.91 3.41
N VAL A 23 0.14 -8.71 3.82
CA VAL A 23 -0.39 -7.35 3.99
C VAL A 23 0.43 -6.59 5.03
N GLU A 24 0.82 -7.27 6.10
CA GLU A 24 1.62 -6.63 7.14
C GLU A 24 2.98 -6.20 6.65
N GLN A 25 3.60 -7.01 5.81
CA GLN A 25 4.89 -6.65 5.22
C GLN A 25 4.76 -5.42 4.34
N ILE A 26 3.68 -5.35 3.56
CA ILE A 26 3.43 -4.18 2.72
C ILE A 26 3.22 -2.95 3.57
N TYR A 27 2.40 -3.06 4.61
CA TYR A 27 2.15 -1.94 5.52
C TYR A 27 3.43 -1.47 6.18
N ASP A 28 4.24 -2.39 6.69
CA ASP A 28 5.49 -2.03 7.38
C ASP A 28 6.40 -1.24 6.46
N LYS A 29 6.54 -1.68 5.22
CA LYS A 29 7.40 -0.99 4.26
C LYS A 29 6.84 0.37 3.88
N VAL A 30 5.55 0.43 3.59
CA VAL A 30 4.89 1.68 3.23
C VAL A 30 4.99 2.67 4.39
N HIS A 31 4.72 2.22 5.60
CA HIS A 31 4.74 3.10 6.77
C HIS A 31 6.14 3.59 7.09
N GLN A 32 7.14 2.78 6.82
CA GLN A 32 8.53 3.18 7.06
C GLN A 32 8.91 4.41 6.24
N ASP A 33 8.49 4.43 4.99
CA ASP A 33 8.81 5.53 4.08
C ASP A 33 7.77 6.63 4.09
N ASN A 34 6.53 6.30 4.47
CA ASN A 34 5.40 7.21 4.42
C ASN A 34 4.56 7.05 5.69
N PRO A 35 5.02 7.57 6.83
CA PRO A 35 4.33 7.33 8.11
C PRO A 35 2.93 7.90 8.20
N THR A 36 2.55 8.79 7.28
CA THR A 36 1.20 9.35 7.28
C THR A 36 0.16 8.42 6.66
N ILE A 37 0.59 7.38 5.95
CA ILE A 37 -0.35 6.43 5.35
C ILE A 37 -0.78 5.43 6.42
N SER A 38 -2.09 5.39 6.70
CA SER A 38 -2.63 4.54 7.74
C SER A 38 -2.73 3.09 7.28
N LYS A 39 -2.82 2.18 8.24
CA LYS A 39 -3.00 0.77 7.97
C LYS A 39 -4.31 0.51 7.22
N SER A 40 -5.36 1.25 7.58
CA SER A 40 -6.66 1.12 6.90
C SER A 40 -6.55 1.46 5.43
N THR A 41 -5.77 2.49 5.11
CA THR A 41 -5.57 2.90 3.72
C THR A 41 -4.87 1.79 2.93
N VAL A 42 -3.85 1.19 3.52
CA VAL A 42 -3.12 0.09 2.88
C VAL A 42 -4.06 -1.08 2.61
N TYR A 43 -4.82 -1.48 3.63
CA TYR A 43 -5.75 -2.60 3.50
C TYR A 43 -6.81 -2.35 2.44
N ARG A 44 -7.37 -1.14 2.43
CA ARG A 44 -8.41 -0.77 1.47
C ARG A 44 -7.89 -0.84 0.04
N ASN A 45 -6.69 -0.30 -0.18
CA ASN A 45 -6.11 -0.32 -1.53
C ASN A 45 -5.77 -1.72 -1.99
N LEU A 46 -5.27 -2.55 -1.09
CA LEU A 46 -4.94 -3.92 -1.44
C LEU A 46 -6.19 -4.72 -1.78
N ASN A 47 -7.28 -4.49 -1.04
CA ASN A 47 -8.54 -5.17 -1.36
C ASN A 47 -9.01 -4.82 -2.76
N VAL A 48 -8.91 -3.55 -3.15
CA VAL A 48 -9.30 -3.13 -4.50
C VAL A 48 -8.43 -3.81 -5.54
N LEU A 49 -7.13 -3.88 -5.30
CA LEU A 49 -6.21 -4.50 -6.26
C LEU A 49 -6.45 -6.00 -6.39
N LEU A 50 -6.77 -6.66 -5.30
CA LEU A 50 -6.95 -8.10 -5.29
C LEU A 50 -8.31 -8.52 -5.86
N GLU A 51 -9.30 -7.63 -5.84
CA GLU A 51 -10.63 -7.93 -6.36
C GLU A 51 -10.66 -7.88 -7.89
N ASN A 52 -9.70 -7.26 -8.49
CA ASN A 52 -9.61 -7.21 -9.96
C ASN A 52 -8.74 -8.36 -10.47
#